data_c585f0ac598fc7e3871b4ce88d3ee091
#
_entry.id   c585f0ac598fc7e3871b4ce88d3ee091
#
_cell.length_a   1.000
_cell.length_b   1.000
_cell.length_c   1.000
_cell.angle_alpha   90.00
_cell.angle_beta   90.00
_cell.angle_gamma   90.00
#
_symmetry.space_group_name_H-M   'P 1'
#
loop_
_entity.id
_entity.type
_entity.pdbx_description
1 polymer ?
#
loop_
_entity_poly.entity_id
_entity_poly.type
_entity_poly.pdbx_seq_one_letter_code
_entity_poly.pdbx_strand_id
1 'polypeptide(L)'
;MKKKILAMAALAVAILPALAQGPNNTGAYYASANGKSGAALKTALFNIIKVTTKDVQSYDGLIDAYRSTDTRADGFVRDWYSNATKYEHDKDKAGSYGKEGDCYNREHLIPQSWFSKASPMRSDLFHVVPTDGYVNNKRGSYPLGEVGTDVDYASANNYSKLGKSKRSDYTGTVFEPNDEVKGDIARAYFYFVTCYQDKLVNWESTGQSDYVLQHNTYPSLTPWVIKMMMEWSVKDPVDAVELARNDAVQTKQSNRNPFVDYPGLEEYIWGSKTSVPFDYTQGGGSQTTVAAPTFSPAGGTYSNAQTVTLTTTTAGAAIYYTLDGSAPTATAGKAYTMPLTISQTTTVKAVAVKDGATSLMATATYVIQTGGDEPQEGVYSKISSTDELTTGDDYLLVYEVSATAGRAYDHVENARGESTNVTLANGVIDLAYNQENAAPLRMEQSGSNYTLYDTKNNYYLALSSKANALNVSDDPSSADAQWKVSLSGGNVVIVNAAYTDYTLYYNSNANIFRCYSSAQKAFSLYKATIPTGVSTVNAGANVKADAKWYTLSGQQLNTKPSRAGVYINGGRKVIVK
;
A
#
# COMPACT_ATOMS: atom_id res chain seq x y z
N MET A 1 -2.41 -3.27 87.85
CA MET A 1 -3.09 -2.87 86.63
C MET A 1 -2.14 -1.98 85.82
N LYS A 2 -1.45 -2.52 84.83
CA LYS A 2 -0.52 -1.79 83.93
C LYS A 2 -1.30 -1.34 82.68
N LYS A 3 -1.50 -0.05 82.49
CA LYS A 3 -2.09 0.55 81.28
C LYS A 3 -1.02 0.52 80.20
N LYS A 4 -1.30 -0.21 79.07
CA LYS A 4 -0.53 -0.13 77.83
C LYS A 4 -1.05 1.09 77.05
N ILE A 5 -0.18 2.05 76.82
CA ILE A 5 -0.40 3.18 75.91
C ILE A 5 -0.02 2.67 74.52
N LEU A 6 -0.98 2.64 73.61
CA LEU A 6 -0.78 2.31 72.20
C LEU A 6 -0.47 3.61 71.46
N ALA A 7 0.77 3.80 71.02
CA ALA A 7 1.14 4.94 70.19
C ALA A 7 0.72 4.64 68.75
N MET A 8 -0.24 5.38 68.21
CA MET A 8 -0.55 5.42 66.79
C MET A 8 0.49 6.28 66.08
N ALA A 9 1.36 5.66 65.29
CA ALA A 9 2.20 6.39 64.36
C ALA A 9 1.37 6.78 63.14
N ALA A 10 1.05 8.07 63.00
CA ALA A 10 0.46 8.58 61.79
C ALA A 10 1.51 8.64 60.70
N LEU A 11 1.39 7.75 59.69
CA LEU A 11 2.19 7.78 58.48
C LEU A 11 1.71 8.98 57.60
N ALA A 12 2.42 10.09 57.66
CA ALA A 12 2.20 11.19 56.74
C ALA A 12 2.68 10.75 55.34
N VAL A 13 1.76 10.33 54.49
CA VAL A 13 2.03 10.16 53.05
C VAL A 13 2.18 11.58 52.49
N ALA A 14 3.42 11.97 52.21
CA ALA A 14 3.70 13.18 51.45
C ALA A 14 3.16 12.95 50.02
N ILE A 15 2.03 13.55 49.71
CA ILE A 15 1.53 13.64 48.32
C ILE A 15 2.48 14.62 47.62
N LEU A 16 3.51 14.07 46.97
CA LEU A 16 4.26 14.83 45.99
C LEU A 16 3.27 15.25 44.91
N PRO A 17 3.21 16.55 44.53
CA PRO A 17 2.41 16.93 43.39
C PRO A 17 2.90 16.14 42.18
N ALA A 18 1.98 15.45 41.51
CA ALA A 18 2.28 14.82 40.24
C ALA A 18 2.79 15.93 39.32
N LEU A 19 4.07 15.87 38.95
CA LEU A 19 4.63 16.79 37.96
C LEU A 19 3.77 16.66 36.70
N ALA A 20 3.36 17.80 36.15
CA ALA A 20 2.65 17.83 34.88
C ALA A 20 3.45 17.05 33.82
N GLN A 21 2.77 16.13 33.13
CA GLN A 21 3.37 15.22 32.17
C GLN A 21 2.94 15.63 30.77
N GLY A 22 3.89 15.64 29.82
CA GLY A 22 3.59 15.79 28.40
C GLY A 22 3.02 14.48 27.79
N PRO A 23 2.47 14.53 26.57
CA PRO A 23 1.96 13.36 25.86
C PRO A 23 3.08 12.37 25.50
N ASN A 24 2.71 11.15 25.10
CA ASN A 24 3.63 10.13 24.61
C ASN A 24 4.79 9.81 25.57
N ASN A 25 4.52 9.84 26.88
CA ASN A 25 5.51 9.62 27.95
C ASN A 25 6.70 10.62 27.94
N THR A 26 6.53 11.78 27.31
CA THR A 26 7.59 12.81 27.22
C THR A 26 7.89 13.52 28.57
N GLY A 27 7.05 13.28 29.59
CA GLY A 27 7.27 13.89 30.91
C GLY A 27 7.37 15.42 30.82
N ALA A 28 8.46 15.99 31.33
CA ALA A 28 8.73 17.41 31.29
C ALA A 28 9.64 17.83 30.12
N TYR A 29 9.85 16.98 29.12
CA TYR A 29 10.79 17.24 28.01
C TYR A 29 10.54 18.58 27.31
N TYR A 30 9.28 18.96 27.11
CA TYR A 30 8.88 20.21 26.46
C TYR A 30 8.49 21.34 27.42
N ALA A 31 8.72 21.18 28.74
CA ALA A 31 8.26 22.15 29.75
C ALA A 31 8.77 23.58 29.54
N SER A 32 9.99 23.78 28.99
CA SER A 32 10.55 25.10 28.71
C SER A 32 9.87 25.84 27.53
N ALA A 33 9.06 25.16 26.73
CA ALA A 33 8.26 25.75 25.69
C ALA A 33 6.87 26.21 26.18
N ASN A 34 6.49 25.85 27.42
CA ASN A 34 5.20 26.18 27.99
C ASN A 34 4.90 27.68 27.96
N GLY A 35 3.68 28.07 27.65
CA GLY A 35 3.24 29.44 27.59
C GLY A 35 3.80 30.29 26.45
N LYS A 36 4.57 29.69 25.53
CA LYS A 36 5.10 30.34 24.32
C LYS A 36 4.13 30.20 23.16
N SER A 37 4.28 31.08 22.15
CA SER A 37 3.52 31.03 20.89
C SER A 37 4.32 31.62 19.73
N GLY A 38 3.93 31.37 18.50
CA GLY A 38 4.55 31.89 17.29
C GLY A 38 6.06 31.66 17.24
N ALA A 39 6.82 32.69 16.84
CA ALA A 39 8.28 32.65 16.73
C ALA A 39 8.97 32.30 18.07
N ALA A 40 8.44 32.74 19.20
CA ALA A 40 8.97 32.44 20.51
C ALA A 40 8.83 30.95 20.87
N LEU A 41 7.72 30.33 20.49
CA LEU A 41 7.50 28.89 20.64
C LEU A 41 8.49 28.10 19.76
N LYS A 42 8.63 28.46 18.49
CA LYS A 42 9.60 27.83 17.58
C LYS A 42 11.00 27.85 18.16
N THR A 43 11.44 29.02 18.67
CA THR A 43 12.78 29.16 19.27
C THR A 43 12.93 28.37 20.58
N ALA A 44 11.87 28.27 21.40
CA ALA A 44 11.90 27.43 22.60
C ALA A 44 12.04 25.94 22.24
N LEU A 45 11.28 25.48 21.24
CA LEU A 45 11.40 24.11 20.72
C LEU A 45 12.78 23.85 20.12
N PHE A 46 13.35 24.78 19.34
CA PHE A 46 14.72 24.69 18.86
C PHE A 46 15.69 24.40 20.00
N ASN A 47 15.61 25.14 21.11
CA ASN A 47 16.52 24.94 22.26
C ASN A 47 16.38 23.56 22.91
N ILE A 48 15.21 22.93 22.79
CA ILE A 48 14.92 21.59 23.31
C ILE A 48 15.45 20.50 22.37
N ILE A 49 15.18 20.62 21.04
CA ILE A 49 15.36 19.52 20.09
C ILE A 49 16.63 19.63 19.26
N LYS A 50 17.39 20.73 19.34
CA LYS A 50 18.62 20.90 18.55
C LYS A 50 19.62 19.78 18.82
N VAL A 51 20.24 19.29 17.75
CA VAL A 51 21.24 18.23 17.78
C VAL A 51 22.57 18.71 17.23
N THR A 52 23.62 18.05 17.65
CA THR A 52 24.99 18.24 17.15
C THR A 52 25.42 17.03 16.34
N THR A 53 26.60 17.11 15.69
CA THR A 53 27.17 15.98 14.94
C THR A 53 27.42 14.74 15.81
N LYS A 54 27.49 14.89 17.12
CA LYS A 54 27.70 13.78 18.06
C LYS A 54 26.39 13.05 18.40
N ASP A 55 25.28 13.71 18.23
CA ASP A 55 23.95 13.19 18.58
C ASP A 55 23.36 12.34 17.47
N VAL A 56 23.70 12.63 16.19
CA VAL A 56 23.19 11.92 15.02
C VAL A 56 24.08 10.74 14.63
N GLN A 57 23.53 9.83 13.86
CA GLN A 57 24.26 8.68 13.32
C GLN A 57 25.35 9.12 12.32
N SER A 58 26.34 8.25 12.04
CA SER A 58 27.14 8.42 10.83
C SER A 58 26.27 8.23 9.58
N TYR A 59 26.70 8.79 8.46
CA TYR A 59 25.91 8.65 7.21
C TYR A 59 25.69 7.19 6.80
N ASP A 60 26.68 6.32 7.04
CA ASP A 60 26.54 4.88 6.76
C ASP A 60 25.75 4.17 7.86
N GLY A 61 25.81 4.64 9.09
CA GLY A 61 25.04 4.13 10.22
C GLY A 61 23.52 4.33 10.10
N LEU A 62 23.07 5.23 9.22
CA LEU A 62 21.63 5.38 8.90
C LEU A 62 21.02 4.08 8.41
N ILE A 63 21.74 3.31 7.58
CA ILE A 63 21.25 2.03 7.04
C ILE A 63 20.93 1.05 8.17
N ASP A 64 21.78 0.98 9.19
CA ASP A 64 21.54 0.11 10.34
C ASP A 64 20.43 0.66 11.26
N ALA A 65 20.30 1.97 11.34
CA ALA A 65 19.24 2.61 12.13
C ALA A 65 17.83 2.31 11.57
N TYR A 66 17.68 2.22 10.25
CA TYR A 66 16.40 1.92 9.60
C TYR A 66 15.78 0.59 10.04
N ARG A 67 16.57 -0.37 10.56
CA ARG A 67 16.03 -1.60 11.14
C ARG A 67 15.08 -1.36 12.31
N SER A 68 15.28 -0.29 13.05
CA SER A 68 14.43 0.06 14.19
C SER A 68 13.49 1.22 13.91
N THR A 69 13.78 2.06 12.92
CA THR A 69 13.00 3.27 12.64
C THR A 69 12.07 3.13 11.43
N ASP A 70 12.43 2.29 10.46
CA ASP A 70 11.75 2.24 9.16
C ASP A 70 11.59 0.78 8.66
N THR A 71 11.15 -0.13 9.53
CA THR A 71 10.80 -1.51 9.19
C THR A 71 9.29 -1.69 9.21
N ARG A 72 8.74 -2.23 8.12
CA ARG A 72 7.32 -2.57 8.00
C ARG A 72 6.98 -3.80 8.84
N ALA A 73 5.69 -4.01 9.11
CA ALA A 73 5.22 -5.17 9.86
C ALA A 73 5.58 -6.53 9.22
N ASP A 74 5.77 -6.57 7.89
CA ASP A 74 6.21 -7.75 7.14
C ASP A 74 7.74 -7.96 7.14
N GLY A 75 8.49 -7.11 7.87
CA GLY A 75 9.95 -7.22 8.05
C GLY A 75 10.79 -6.54 6.96
N PHE A 76 10.18 -6.01 5.90
CA PHE A 76 10.88 -5.27 4.86
C PHE A 76 11.10 -3.81 5.23
N VAL A 77 12.03 -3.14 4.53
CA VAL A 77 12.26 -1.70 4.67
C VAL A 77 11.00 -0.92 4.25
N ARG A 78 10.59 0.08 5.03
CA ARG A 78 9.54 1.03 4.65
C ARG A 78 10.11 1.97 3.59
N ASP A 79 9.71 1.77 2.34
CA ASP A 79 10.03 2.69 1.25
C ASP A 79 9.03 3.85 1.26
N TRP A 80 9.51 5.09 1.40
CA TRP A 80 8.65 6.27 1.49
C TRP A 80 8.14 6.76 0.12
N TYR A 81 8.74 6.28 -0.99
CA TYR A 81 8.41 6.76 -2.34
C TYR A 81 7.87 5.69 -3.28
N SER A 82 7.86 4.41 -2.87
CA SER A 82 7.27 3.32 -3.63
C SER A 82 6.58 2.30 -2.73
N ASN A 83 5.46 1.75 -3.20
CA ASN A 83 4.79 0.61 -2.55
C ASN A 83 4.97 -0.71 -3.31
N ALA A 84 5.68 -0.68 -4.43
CA ALA A 84 5.95 -1.86 -5.26
C ALA A 84 7.21 -2.63 -4.80
N THR A 85 7.98 -2.09 -3.84
CA THR A 85 9.28 -2.62 -3.43
C THR A 85 9.20 -3.47 -2.17
N LYS A 86 10.10 -4.46 -2.07
CA LYS A 86 10.28 -5.31 -0.88
C LYS A 86 11.77 -5.48 -0.60
N TYR A 87 12.36 -4.47 0.04
CA TYR A 87 13.79 -4.45 0.32
C TYR A 87 14.13 -5.14 1.64
N GLU A 88 15.10 -6.06 1.60
CA GLU A 88 15.73 -6.62 2.79
C GLU A 88 16.87 -5.73 3.26
N HIS A 89 16.92 -5.43 4.57
CA HIS A 89 17.90 -4.50 5.16
C HIS A 89 19.37 -4.78 4.80
N ASP A 90 19.76 -6.04 4.67
CA ASP A 90 21.15 -6.41 4.44
C ASP A 90 21.54 -6.53 2.98
N LYS A 91 20.58 -6.83 2.11
CA LYS A 91 20.85 -7.20 0.73
C LYS A 91 20.69 -6.04 -0.24
N ASP A 92 19.62 -5.25 -0.07
CA ASP A 92 19.14 -4.33 -1.10
C ASP A 92 19.54 -2.88 -0.85
N LYS A 93 20.55 -2.66 -0.01
CA LYS A 93 21.02 -1.35 0.43
C LYS A 93 21.98 -0.68 -0.56
N ALA A 94 21.79 0.61 -0.79
CA ALA A 94 22.74 1.58 -1.33
C ALA A 94 23.65 1.04 -2.46
N GLY A 95 23.04 0.51 -3.52
CA GLY A 95 23.72 -0.03 -4.69
C GLY A 95 23.63 0.87 -5.91
N SER A 96 24.08 0.34 -7.04
CA SER A 96 23.77 0.89 -8.36
C SER A 96 22.35 0.50 -8.74
N TYR A 97 21.59 1.44 -9.25
CA TYR A 97 20.21 1.23 -9.71
C TYR A 97 20.04 1.73 -11.14
N GLY A 98 19.26 1.01 -11.93
CA GLY A 98 18.84 1.37 -13.28
C GLY A 98 17.33 1.54 -13.39
N LYS A 99 16.59 0.99 -12.44
CA LYS A 99 15.11 1.04 -12.38
C LYS A 99 14.63 0.99 -10.92
N GLU A 100 13.33 1.26 -10.74
CA GLU A 100 12.62 1.04 -9.48
C GLU A 100 12.68 -0.45 -9.09
N GLY A 101 12.93 -0.74 -7.82
CA GLY A 101 13.06 -2.08 -7.29
C GLY A 101 14.49 -2.61 -7.20
N ASP A 102 15.52 -1.91 -7.69
CA ASP A 102 16.89 -2.40 -7.67
C ASP A 102 17.53 -2.30 -6.28
N CYS A 103 17.37 -1.19 -5.57
CA CYS A 103 17.84 -1.03 -4.20
C CYS A 103 17.22 0.20 -3.52
N TYR A 104 17.21 0.21 -2.17
CA TYR A 104 16.86 1.41 -1.44
C TYR A 104 18.08 2.27 -1.14
N ASN A 105 17.84 3.57 -0.96
CA ASN A 105 18.87 4.56 -0.64
C ASN A 105 18.38 5.48 0.49
N ARG A 106 19.23 6.41 0.90
CA ARG A 106 18.95 7.46 1.86
C ARG A 106 18.41 8.68 1.14
N GLU A 107 17.14 8.95 1.34
CA GLU A 107 16.50 10.16 0.86
C GLU A 107 16.61 11.27 1.90
N HIS A 108 16.99 12.45 1.45
CA HIS A 108 16.94 13.68 2.23
C HIS A 108 15.66 14.43 1.85
N LEU A 109 14.62 14.36 2.67
CA LEU A 109 13.36 15.08 2.43
C LEU A 109 13.60 16.56 2.17
N ILE A 110 14.55 17.18 2.91
CA ILE A 110 15.16 18.45 2.56
C ILE A 110 16.49 18.15 1.86
N PRO A 111 16.64 18.44 0.55
CA PRO A 111 17.79 18.02 -0.24
C PRO A 111 19.12 18.42 0.38
N GLN A 112 20.04 17.45 0.48
CA GLN A 112 21.34 17.68 1.09
C GLN A 112 22.20 18.73 0.35
N SER A 113 21.90 19.00 -0.93
CA SER A 113 22.52 20.07 -1.70
C SER A 113 22.18 21.46 -1.17
N TRP A 114 21.01 21.63 -0.52
CA TRP A 114 20.57 22.93 0.00
C TRP A 114 21.35 23.37 1.26
N PHE A 115 22.00 22.44 1.92
CA PHE A 115 22.86 22.70 3.09
C PHE A 115 24.29 22.15 2.90
N SER A 116 24.77 22.03 1.65
CA SER A 116 26.13 21.64 1.29
C SER A 116 26.59 20.33 1.94
N LYS A 117 25.66 19.38 2.14
CA LYS A 117 25.88 18.08 2.82
C LYS A 117 26.44 18.21 4.23
N ALA A 118 26.21 19.34 4.90
CA ALA A 118 26.75 19.61 6.22
C ALA A 118 26.09 18.72 7.31
N SER A 119 26.88 18.28 8.27
CA SER A 119 26.38 17.65 9.50
C SER A 119 25.97 18.71 10.52
N PRO A 120 24.99 18.40 11.41
CA PRO A 120 24.31 17.12 11.63
C PRO A 120 23.19 16.78 10.64
N MET A 121 22.71 17.74 9.83
CA MET A 121 21.56 17.60 8.94
C MET A 121 21.67 16.38 8.02
N ARG A 122 22.89 16.07 7.54
CA ARG A 122 23.13 14.98 6.57
C ARG A 122 22.75 13.58 7.08
N SER A 123 22.65 13.41 8.39
CA SER A 123 22.37 12.09 9.00
C SER A 123 21.35 12.14 10.13
N ASP A 124 20.49 13.15 10.13
CA ASP A 124 19.37 13.25 11.05
C ASP A 124 18.20 12.39 10.57
N LEU A 125 17.86 11.36 11.34
CA LEU A 125 16.82 10.37 11.05
C LEU A 125 15.42 10.95 10.90
N PHE A 126 15.13 12.14 11.43
CA PHE A 126 13.80 12.74 11.25
C PHE A 126 13.53 13.24 9.85
N HIS A 127 14.56 13.47 9.02
CA HIS A 127 14.36 13.86 7.63
C HIS A 127 15.19 13.05 6.62
N VAL A 128 16.01 12.09 7.09
CA VAL A 128 16.70 11.16 6.20
C VAL A 128 16.06 9.78 6.32
N VAL A 129 15.36 9.38 5.27
CA VAL A 129 14.48 8.21 5.26
C VAL A 129 14.87 7.23 4.14
N PRO A 130 14.54 5.94 4.25
CA PRO A 130 14.80 5.00 3.17
C PRO A 130 13.76 5.17 2.05
N THR A 131 14.24 5.21 0.81
CA THR A 131 13.40 5.22 -0.39
C THR A 131 14.06 4.41 -1.50
N ASP A 132 13.28 3.98 -2.48
CA ASP A 132 13.82 3.44 -3.73
C ASP A 132 14.85 4.39 -4.33
N GLY A 133 16.03 3.85 -4.71
CA GLY A 133 17.15 4.65 -5.21
C GLY A 133 16.85 5.32 -6.54
N TYR A 134 16.11 4.65 -7.42
CA TYR A 134 15.75 5.19 -8.74
C TYR A 134 14.68 6.29 -8.61
N VAL A 135 13.65 6.08 -7.79
CA VAL A 135 12.60 7.09 -7.54
C VAL A 135 13.19 8.31 -6.85
N ASN A 136 14.09 8.12 -5.87
CA ASN A 136 14.85 9.19 -5.24
C ASN A 136 15.68 10.00 -6.28
N ASN A 137 16.34 9.31 -7.21
CA ASN A 137 17.06 9.99 -8.30
C ASN A 137 16.13 10.81 -9.19
N LYS A 138 14.92 10.31 -9.49
CA LYS A 138 13.89 11.06 -10.24
C LYS A 138 13.43 12.29 -9.47
N ARG A 139 13.28 12.19 -8.15
CA ARG A 139 12.97 13.34 -7.29
C ARG A 139 14.07 14.40 -7.37
N GLY A 140 15.34 13.99 -7.36
CA GLY A 140 16.47 14.91 -7.39
C GLY A 140 16.44 15.94 -6.26
N SER A 141 16.54 17.23 -6.59
CA SER A 141 16.41 18.33 -5.61
C SER A 141 15.15 19.17 -5.81
N TYR A 142 14.18 18.66 -6.55
CA TYR A 142 12.91 19.39 -6.75
C TYR A 142 12.17 19.56 -5.42
N PRO A 143 11.47 20.70 -5.22
CA PRO A 143 10.56 20.87 -4.09
C PRO A 143 9.53 19.73 -4.02
N LEU A 144 9.12 19.38 -2.82
CA LEU A 144 7.94 18.55 -2.65
C LEU A 144 6.69 19.37 -2.92
N GLY A 145 5.67 18.74 -3.53
CA GLY A 145 4.45 19.43 -3.90
C GLY A 145 3.41 18.50 -4.49
N GLU A 146 2.33 19.05 -4.97
CA GLU A 146 1.25 18.29 -5.60
C GLU A 146 1.29 18.49 -7.10
N VAL A 147 1.40 17.40 -7.86
CA VAL A 147 1.51 17.40 -9.32
C VAL A 147 0.14 17.60 -9.97
N GLY A 148 0.07 18.42 -11.00
CA GLY A 148 -1.11 18.63 -11.83
C GLY A 148 -1.25 17.56 -12.92
N THR A 149 -1.80 17.98 -14.04
CA THR A 149 -1.99 17.11 -15.23
C THR A 149 -0.74 16.88 -16.05
N ASP A 150 0.28 17.74 -15.87
CA ASP A 150 1.56 17.67 -16.60
C ASP A 150 2.56 16.85 -15.78
N VAL A 151 2.58 15.54 -16.03
CA VAL A 151 3.36 14.53 -15.30
C VAL A 151 4.57 14.13 -16.14
N ASP A 152 5.78 14.41 -15.62
CA ASP A 152 7.04 14.03 -16.26
C ASP A 152 7.46 12.58 -15.92
N TYR A 153 7.10 12.10 -14.73
CA TYR A 153 7.42 10.77 -14.23
C TYR A 153 6.40 10.33 -13.19
N ALA A 154 6.09 9.04 -13.19
CA ALA A 154 5.37 8.37 -12.10
C ALA A 154 6.08 7.08 -11.72
N SER A 155 6.15 6.78 -10.43
CA SER A 155 6.61 5.49 -9.91
C SER A 155 5.56 4.39 -10.14
N ALA A 156 5.91 3.15 -9.89
CA ALA A 156 4.97 2.04 -9.96
C ALA A 156 3.69 2.35 -9.17
N ASN A 157 2.55 1.92 -9.69
CA ASN A 157 1.22 2.18 -9.12
C ASN A 157 0.87 3.68 -8.96
N ASN A 158 1.56 4.58 -9.68
CA ASN A 158 1.43 6.04 -9.51
C ASN A 158 1.61 6.50 -8.05
N TYR A 159 2.42 5.78 -7.28
CA TYR A 159 2.60 6.04 -5.84
C TYR A 159 3.27 7.39 -5.58
N SER A 160 4.28 7.74 -6.39
CA SER A 160 4.91 9.05 -6.37
C SER A 160 5.01 9.61 -7.79
N LYS A 161 5.02 10.94 -7.93
CA LYS A 161 5.03 11.62 -9.23
C LYS A 161 6.00 12.79 -9.26
N LEU A 162 6.56 13.07 -10.44
CA LEU A 162 7.28 14.31 -10.74
C LEU A 162 6.55 15.01 -11.87
N GLY A 163 6.38 16.32 -11.78
CA GLY A 163 5.71 17.10 -12.82
C GLY A 163 5.44 18.53 -12.39
N LYS A 164 4.63 19.24 -13.18
CA LYS A 164 4.26 20.61 -12.87
C LYS A 164 3.29 20.67 -11.69
N SER A 165 3.55 21.61 -10.78
CA SER A 165 2.66 21.83 -9.64
C SER A 165 1.24 22.16 -10.08
N LYS A 166 0.25 21.58 -9.39
CA LYS A 166 -1.17 21.95 -9.56
C LYS A 166 -1.55 23.24 -8.84
N ARG A 167 -0.68 23.77 -8.00
CA ARG A 167 -0.94 24.95 -7.17
C ARG A 167 -0.79 26.24 -7.99
N SER A 168 -1.66 27.22 -7.73
CA SER A 168 -1.58 28.56 -8.36
C SER A 168 -0.51 29.44 -7.72
N ASP A 169 -0.12 29.17 -6.47
CA ASP A 169 0.88 29.93 -5.72
C ASP A 169 2.33 29.43 -5.93
N TYR A 170 2.50 28.32 -6.62
CA TYR A 170 3.78 27.83 -7.14
C TYR A 170 3.57 26.96 -8.39
N THR A 171 4.18 27.35 -9.51
CA THR A 171 3.97 26.72 -10.84
C THR A 171 5.19 25.94 -11.35
N GLY A 172 6.25 25.81 -10.54
CA GLY A 172 7.45 25.05 -10.88
C GLY A 172 7.22 23.53 -10.91
N THR A 173 8.27 22.79 -11.26
CA THR A 173 8.28 21.34 -11.15
C THR A 173 8.37 20.93 -9.68
N VAL A 174 7.56 19.95 -9.27
CA VAL A 174 7.51 19.40 -7.90
C VAL A 174 7.50 17.88 -7.96
N PHE A 175 7.95 17.28 -6.86
CA PHE A 175 7.78 15.84 -6.62
C PHE A 175 6.64 15.63 -5.61
N GLU A 176 5.66 14.85 -5.99
CA GLU A 176 4.51 14.49 -5.16
C GLU A 176 4.71 13.08 -4.58
N PRO A 177 4.90 12.94 -3.26
CA PRO A 177 4.85 11.65 -2.58
C PRO A 177 3.40 11.18 -2.45
N ASN A 178 3.22 9.89 -2.11
CA ASN A 178 1.89 9.34 -1.84
C ASN A 178 1.22 10.02 -0.64
N ASP A 179 -0.12 10.01 -0.64
CA ASP A 179 -0.92 10.60 0.45
C ASP A 179 -0.68 9.96 1.82
N GLU A 180 -0.22 8.69 1.87
CA GLU A 180 0.08 7.95 3.10
C GLU A 180 1.31 8.44 3.88
N VAL A 181 2.14 9.30 3.27
CA VAL A 181 3.36 9.84 3.90
C VAL A 181 3.43 11.37 3.85
N LYS A 182 2.41 12.04 3.32
CA LYS A 182 2.40 13.49 3.19
C LYS A 182 2.44 14.19 4.55
N GLY A 183 1.69 13.69 5.52
CA GLY A 183 1.70 14.21 6.89
C GLY A 183 3.02 13.98 7.60
N ASP A 184 3.56 12.76 7.51
CA ASP A 184 4.88 12.42 8.05
C ASP A 184 5.96 13.38 7.50
N ILE A 185 5.92 13.65 6.20
CA ILE A 185 6.84 14.57 5.52
C ILE A 185 6.61 16.02 5.99
N ALA A 186 5.37 16.45 6.13
CA ALA A 186 5.06 17.80 6.62
C ALA A 186 5.63 18.02 8.02
N ARG A 187 5.44 17.07 8.93
CA ARG A 187 5.98 17.12 10.29
C ARG A 187 7.52 17.01 10.32
N ALA A 188 8.12 16.30 9.35
CA ALA A 188 9.58 16.30 9.17
C ALA A 188 10.10 17.66 8.70
N TYR A 189 9.39 18.36 7.83
CA TYR A 189 9.72 19.73 7.39
C TYR A 189 9.63 20.72 8.55
N PHE A 190 8.54 20.72 9.31
CA PHE A 190 8.37 21.57 10.49
C PHE A 190 9.45 21.30 11.54
N TYR A 191 9.78 20.03 11.78
CA TYR A 191 10.89 19.65 12.64
C TYR A 191 12.21 20.25 12.13
N PHE A 192 12.54 20.02 10.86
CA PHE A 192 13.81 20.40 10.28
C PHE A 192 14.07 21.91 10.39
N VAL A 193 13.10 22.74 9.98
CA VAL A 193 13.26 24.20 10.06
C VAL A 193 13.20 24.73 11.47
N THR A 194 12.73 23.93 12.43
CA THR A 194 12.78 24.25 13.86
C THR A 194 14.11 23.83 14.47
N CYS A 195 14.55 22.59 14.26
CA CYS A 195 15.78 22.02 14.77
C CYS A 195 17.05 22.75 14.28
N TYR A 196 16.99 23.31 13.07
CA TYR A 196 18.12 23.96 12.41
C TYR A 196 17.91 25.46 12.12
N GLN A 197 17.06 26.11 12.89
CA GLN A 197 16.76 27.54 12.67
C GLN A 197 17.97 28.46 12.73
N ASP A 198 19.01 28.10 13.52
CA ASP A 198 20.26 28.84 13.65
C ASP A 198 21.19 28.68 12.43
N LYS A 199 20.99 27.63 11.65
CA LYS A 199 21.79 27.30 10.48
C LYS A 199 21.19 27.84 9.17
N LEU A 200 19.86 27.84 9.08
CA LEU A 200 19.12 28.31 7.91
C LEU A 200 19.53 29.72 7.44
N VAL A 201 19.83 30.60 8.38
CA VAL A 201 20.22 32.01 8.09
C VAL A 201 21.55 32.14 7.34
N ASN A 202 22.38 31.09 7.36
CA ASN A 202 23.71 31.10 6.78
C ASN A 202 23.81 30.20 5.54
N TRP A 203 22.71 29.59 5.09
CA TRP A 203 22.79 28.76 3.90
C TRP A 203 22.75 29.59 2.64
N GLU A 204 23.55 29.19 1.65
CA GLU A 204 23.57 29.83 0.35
C GLU A 204 22.29 29.50 -0.42
N SER A 205 21.83 30.47 -1.20
CA SER A 205 20.76 30.27 -2.17
C SER A 205 21.21 29.27 -3.24
N THR A 206 20.41 28.23 -3.46
CA THR A 206 20.66 27.23 -4.51
C THR A 206 19.63 27.28 -5.65
N GLY A 207 18.89 28.37 -5.75
CA GLY A 207 17.81 28.53 -6.72
C GLY A 207 16.56 27.74 -6.36
N GLN A 208 16.64 26.42 -6.23
CA GLN A 208 15.47 25.60 -5.82
C GLN A 208 15.15 25.69 -4.33
N SER A 209 16.17 25.88 -3.47
CA SER A 209 15.94 26.08 -2.04
C SER A 209 15.10 27.30 -1.74
N ASP A 210 15.27 28.38 -2.51
CA ASP A 210 14.60 29.67 -2.28
C ASP A 210 13.09 29.63 -2.57
N TYR A 211 12.64 28.65 -3.34
CA TYR A 211 11.22 28.41 -3.53
C TYR A 211 10.58 27.78 -2.27
N VAL A 212 11.36 27.16 -1.40
CA VAL A 212 10.91 26.41 -0.24
C VAL A 212 11.29 27.10 1.07
N LEU A 213 12.57 27.50 1.19
CA LEU A 213 13.15 28.06 2.40
C LEU A 213 13.25 29.57 2.33
N GLN A 214 12.94 30.21 3.47
CA GLN A 214 13.35 31.58 3.73
C GLN A 214 14.57 31.52 4.65
N HIS A 215 15.65 32.19 4.26
CA HIS A 215 16.92 32.21 5.01
C HIS A 215 16.81 33.07 6.28
N ASN A 216 15.92 32.69 7.18
CA ASN A 216 15.63 33.38 8.44
C ASN A 216 15.23 32.38 9.53
N THR A 217 15.18 32.84 10.78
CA THR A 217 14.77 32.02 11.92
C THR A 217 13.25 31.81 11.99
N TYR A 218 12.48 32.68 11.35
CA TYR A 218 11.01 32.66 11.30
C TYR A 218 10.52 33.54 10.14
N PRO A 219 9.58 33.06 9.31
CA PRO A 219 8.89 31.78 9.38
C PRO A 219 9.69 30.58 8.86
N SER A 220 10.87 30.75 8.27
CA SER A 220 11.77 29.73 7.75
C SER A 220 11.33 29.04 6.46
N LEU A 221 10.04 28.88 6.24
CA LEU A 221 9.42 28.32 5.04
C LEU A 221 8.68 29.41 4.26
N THR A 222 8.60 29.26 2.94
CA THR A 222 7.80 30.14 2.09
C THR A 222 6.30 29.94 2.34
N PRO A 223 5.45 30.96 2.08
CA PRO A 223 4.02 30.88 2.41
C PRO A 223 3.28 29.70 1.77
N TRP A 224 3.60 29.36 0.50
CA TRP A 224 2.93 28.27 -0.18
C TRP A 224 3.30 26.91 0.43
N VAL A 225 4.56 26.74 0.88
CA VAL A 225 5.03 25.52 1.54
C VAL A 225 4.36 25.37 2.90
N ILE A 226 4.31 26.44 3.73
CA ILE A 226 3.62 26.41 5.02
C ILE A 226 2.18 25.97 4.82
N LYS A 227 1.46 26.60 3.88
CA LYS A 227 0.06 26.27 3.60
C LYS A 227 -0.11 24.81 3.18
N MET A 228 0.71 24.34 2.26
CA MET A 228 0.65 22.96 1.76
C MET A 228 0.99 21.94 2.86
N MET A 229 2.06 22.17 3.63
CA MET A 229 2.47 21.26 4.71
C MET A 229 1.43 21.20 5.83
N MET A 230 0.75 22.30 6.13
CA MET A 230 -0.38 22.29 7.07
C MET A 230 -1.57 21.48 6.52
N GLU A 231 -1.89 21.63 5.22
CA GLU A 231 -2.91 20.83 4.56
C GLU A 231 -2.56 19.33 4.60
N TRP A 232 -1.29 18.99 4.36
CA TRP A 232 -0.80 17.61 4.41
C TRP A 232 -0.85 17.03 5.83
N SER A 233 -0.43 17.80 6.85
CA SER A 233 -0.48 17.37 8.26
C SER A 233 -1.91 17.03 8.72
N VAL A 234 -2.92 17.73 8.18
CA VAL A 234 -4.35 17.46 8.48
C VAL A 234 -4.86 16.25 7.70
N LYS A 235 -4.47 16.11 6.42
CA LYS A 235 -4.93 15.00 5.55
C LYS A 235 -4.37 13.66 5.97
N ASP A 236 -3.15 13.66 6.47
CA ASP A 236 -2.43 12.49 6.94
C ASP A 236 -1.99 12.75 8.39
N PRO A 237 -2.90 12.55 9.36
CA PRO A 237 -2.64 12.81 10.77
C PRO A 237 -1.68 11.77 11.35
N VAL A 238 -1.04 12.14 12.48
CA VAL A 238 -0.12 11.26 13.21
C VAL A 238 -0.78 9.91 13.48
N ASP A 239 -0.07 8.85 13.15
CA ASP A 239 -0.50 7.47 13.38
C ASP A 239 0.43 6.71 14.35
N ALA A 240 0.12 5.45 14.61
CA ALA A 240 0.91 4.61 15.52
C ALA A 240 2.30 4.28 14.96
N VAL A 241 2.46 4.23 13.62
CA VAL A 241 3.75 3.96 12.96
C VAL A 241 4.68 5.15 13.14
N GLU A 242 4.17 6.37 12.93
CA GLU A 242 4.94 7.59 13.10
C GLU A 242 5.33 7.84 14.57
N LEU A 243 4.41 7.56 15.52
CA LEU A 243 4.73 7.60 16.95
C LEU A 243 5.84 6.61 17.33
N ALA A 244 5.73 5.36 16.89
CA ALA A 244 6.75 4.34 17.14
C ALA A 244 8.10 4.74 16.52
N ARG A 245 8.07 5.36 15.31
CA ARG A 245 9.26 5.89 14.67
C ARG A 245 9.89 7.02 15.49
N ASN A 246 9.09 7.96 16.02
CA ASN A 246 9.55 9.05 16.88
C ASN A 246 10.27 8.51 18.13
N ASP A 247 9.71 7.50 18.78
CA ASP A 247 10.33 6.82 19.93
C ASP A 247 11.63 6.09 19.54
N ALA A 248 11.64 5.38 18.41
CA ALA A 248 12.82 4.68 17.93
C ALA A 248 13.94 5.65 17.56
N VAL A 249 13.65 6.78 16.91
CA VAL A 249 14.63 7.81 16.58
C VAL A 249 15.21 8.43 17.86
N GLN A 250 14.38 8.67 18.88
CA GLN A 250 14.88 9.17 20.17
C GLN A 250 15.95 8.27 20.78
N THR A 251 15.82 6.96 20.64
CA THR A 251 16.85 6.02 21.15
C THR A 251 18.18 6.12 20.40
N LYS A 252 18.18 6.68 19.18
CA LYS A 252 19.34 6.78 18.30
C LYS A 252 20.02 8.15 18.37
N GLN A 253 19.27 9.23 18.53
CA GLN A 253 19.81 10.61 18.49
C GLN A 253 19.31 11.52 19.61
N SER A 254 18.66 10.95 20.64
CA SER A 254 18.29 11.58 21.91
C SER A 254 17.31 12.73 21.85
N ASN A 255 16.83 13.14 20.67
CA ASN A 255 15.78 14.15 20.52
C ASN A 255 14.50 13.53 19.93
N ARG A 256 13.44 14.33 19.91
CA ARG A 256 12.11 13.95 19.41
C ARG A 256 11.61 14.96 18.41
N ASN A 257 10.69 14.54 17.55
CA ASN A 257 9.93 15.45 16.70
C ASN A 257 8.69 15.96 17.47
N PRO A 258 8.67 17.26 17.87
CA PRO A 258 7.55 17.81 18.65
C PRO A 258 6.24 17.87 17.86
N PHE A 259 6.28 17.88 16.52
CA PHE A 259 5.10 17.90 15.67
C PHE A 259 4.42 16.54 15.58
N VAL A 260 5.14 15.45 15.95
CA VAL A 260 4.58 14.12 16.15
C VAL A 260 4.01 13.99 17.56
N ASP A 261 4.70 14.50 18.58
CA ASP A 261 4.24 14.44 19.96
C ASP A 261 3.02 15.35 20.21
N TYR A 262 2.91 16.44 19.46
CA TYR A 262 1.82 17.42 19.56
C TYR A 262 1.20 17.67 18.17
N PRO A 263 0.34 16.78 17.67
CA PRO A 263 -0.38 17.00 16.42
C PRO A 263 -1.11 18.35 16.41
N GLY A 264 -0.90 19.15 15.36
CA GLY A 264 -1.45 20.50 15.27
C GLY A 264 -0.58 21.59 15.93
N LEU A 265 0.63 21.26 16.40
CA LEU A 265 1.58 22.23 16.96
C LEU A 265 1.96 23.32 15.96
N GLU A 266 1.97 22.99 14.67
CA GLU A 266 2.23 23.92 13.57
C GLU A 266 1.26 25.10 13.55
N GLU A 267 0.02 24.89 14.01
CA GLU A 267 -0.97 25.97 14.15
C GLU A 267 -0.55 27.04 15.16
N TYR A 268 0.15 26.65 16.22
CA TYR A 268 0.66 27.56 17.24
C TYR A 268 1.91 28.34 16.78
N ILE A 269 2.58 27.86 15.72
CA ILE A 269 3.80 28.48 15.20
C ILE A 269 3.52 29.28 13.93
N TRP A 270 2.78 28.72 12.95
CA TRP A 270 2.58 29.32 11.62
C TRP A 270 1.12 29.52 11.23
N GLY A 271 0.16 28.92 11.97
CA GLY A 271 -1.26 28.90 11.59
C GLY A 271 -2.13 29.90 12.35
N SER A 272 -3.34 29.47 12.67
CA SER A 272 -4.38 30.30 13.27
C SER A 272 -4.18 30.58 14.77
N LYS A 273 -3.29 29.83 15.45
CA LYS A 273 -3.06 29.88 16.90
C LYS A 273 -1.76 30.57 17.30
N THR A 274 -1.15 31.39 16.44
CA THR A 274 0.14 32.05 16.70
C THR A 274 0.16 33.01 17.87
N SER A 275 -1.02 33.44 18.39
CA SER A 275 -1.19 34.22 19.62
C SER A 275 -1.63 33.38 20.82
N VAL A 276 -1.93 32.10 20.65
CA VAL A 276 -2.39 31.19 21.71
C VAL A 276 -1.17 30.58 22.41
N PRO A 277 -1.06 30.72 23.76
CA PRO A 277 0.03 30.07 24.49
C PRO A 277 -0.02 28.55 24.37
N PHE A 278 1.12 27.94 24.06
CA PHE A 278 1.27 26.50 24.04
C PHE A 278 1.28 25.95 25.48
N ASP A 279 0.56 24.86 25.71
CA ASP A 279 0.56 24.12 26.96
C ASP A 279 1.14 22.71 26.70
N TYR A 280 2.35 22.46 27.18
CA TYR A 280 3.02 21.18 26.97
C TYR A 280 2.35 20.00 27.69
N THR A 281 1.46 20.24 28.64
CA THR A 281 0.71 19.21 29.35
C THR A 281 -0.54 18.76 28.58
N GLN A 282 -0.99 19.62 27.68
CA GLN A 282 -2.08 19.33 26.76
C GLN A 282 -1.44 18.86 25.48
N GLY A 283 -1.45 17.56 25.19
CA GLY A 283 -1.07 17.11 23.87
C GLY A 283 -1.80 17.96 22.82
N GLY A 284 -1.10 18.44 21.79
CA GLY A 284 -1.68 19.22 20.71
C GLY A 284 -2.78 18.41 20.00
N GLY A 285 -4.03 18.65 20.36
CA GLY A 285 -5.14 17.76 20.04
C GLY A 285 -5.13 16.56 20.99
N SER A 286 -5.91 16.68 22.07
CA SER A 286 -6.27 15.67 23.05
C SER A 286 -5.60 14.31 22.84
N GLN A 287 -4.57 13.97 23.63
CA GLN A 287 -4.23 12.58 23.91
C GLN A 287 -5.50 11.93 24.41
N THR A 288 -6.15 11.27 23.49
CA THR A 288 -7.44 10.70 23.77
C THR A 288 -7.25 9.52 24.70
N THR A 289 -7.95 9.51 25.81
CA THR A 289 -8.22 8.29 26.58
C THR A 289 -8.93 7.23 25.71
N VAL A 290 -9.15 7.52 24.45
CA VAL A 290 -9.80 6.65 23.46
C VAL A 290 -8.73 5.85 22.71
N ALA A 291 -8.72 4.54 22.92
CA ALA A 291 -7.82 3.64 22.24
C ALA A 291 -8.14 3.56 20.74
N ALA A 292 -7.10 3.56 19.89
CA ALA A 292 -7.26 3.41 18.47
C ALA A 292 -7.95 2.08 18.12
N PRO A 293 -8.75 2.02 17.04
CA PRO A 293 -9.34 0.77 16.59
C PRO A 293 -8.28 -0.27 16.21
N THR A 294 -8.59 -1.53 16.44
CA THR A 294 -7.83 -2.69 15.95
C THR A 294 -8.65 -3.43 14.91
N PHE A 295 -7.97 -4.07 13.97
CA PHE A 295 -8.57 -4.78 12.85
C PHE A 295 -8.36 -6.30 13.00
N SER A 296 -9.42 -7.08 12.78
CA SER A 296 -9.35 -8.55 12.77
C SER A 296 -10.14 -9.09 11.57
N PRO A 297 -9.47 -9.79 10.61
CA PRO A 297 -8.03 -10.01 10.55
C PRO A 297 -7.25 -8.70 10.35
N ALA A 298 -5.95 -8.71 10.65
CA ALA A 298 -5.05 -7.58 10.42
C ALA A 298 -4.91 -7.27 8.92
N GLY A 299 -4.39 -6.10 8.56
CA GLY A 299 -3.99 -5.79 7.18
C GLY A 299 -2.98 -6.82 6.66
N GLY A 300 -3.02 -7.11 5.37
CA GLY A 300 -2.18 -8.12 4.75
C GLY A 300 -2.66 -8.49 3.36
N THR A 301 -2.00 -9.50 2.76
CA THR A 301 -2.38 -10.05 1.47
C THR A 301 -3.25 -11.29 1.67
N TYR A 302 -4.41 -11.32 1.03
CA TYR A 302 -5.41 -12.38 1.14
C TYR A 302 -5.86 -12.85 -0.24
N SER A 303 -6.06 -14.13 -0.40
CA SER A 303 -6.55 -14.74 -1.65
C SER A 303 -8.06 -14.63 -1.85
N ASN A 304 -8.79 -14.21 -0.82
CA ASN A 304 -10.26 -14.10 -0.85
C ASN A 304 -10.71 -12.84 -0.12
N ALA A 305 -11.95 -12.42 -0.38
CA ALA A 305 -12.60 -11.35 0.36
C ALA A 305 -12.51 -11.58 1.87
N GLN A 306 -12.22 -10.52 2.63
CA GLN A 306 -12.09 -10.57 4.08
C GLN A 306 -13.31 -9.91 4.75
N THR A 307 -13.77 -10.54 5.83
CA THR A 307 -14.75 -9.92 6.74
C THR A 307 -13.98 -9.33 7.92
N VAL A 308 -13.84 -7.99 7.91
CA VAL A 308 -12.99 -7.28 8.86
C VAL A 308 -13.83 -6.73 10.01
N THR A 309 -13.48 -7.11 11.22
CA THR A 309 -14.06 -6.58 12.46
C THR A 309 -13.16 -5.50 13.04
N LEU A 310 -13.74 -4.35 13.36
CA LEU A 310 -13.06 -3.25 14.05
C LEU A 310 -13.49 -3.25 15.52
N THR A 311 -12.52 -3.20 16.44
CA THR A 311 -12.77 -3.10 17.88
C THR A 311 -11.87 -2.04 18.51
N THR A 312 -12.31 -1.45 19.63
CA THR A 312 -11.49 -0.59 20.48
C THR A 312 -11.65 -1.02 21.94
N THR A 313 -10.57 -0.92 22.72
CA THR A 313 -10.60 -1.21 24.16
C THR A 313 -11.32 -0.15 24.98
N THR A 314 -11.62 1.02 24.38
CA THR A 314 -12.37 2.08 25.05
C THR A 314 -13.87 1.78 25.05
N ALA A 315 -14.38 1.35 26.18
CA ALA A 315 -15.79 1.04 26.33
C ALA A 315 -16.71 2.24 25.99
N GLY A 316 -17.68 2.01 25.10
CA GLY A 316 -18.66 3.02 24.67
C GLY A 316 -18.13 4.03 23.65
N ALA A 317 -16.93 3.85 23.11
CA ALA A 317 -16.47 4.65 21.97
C ALA A 317 -17.13 4.20 20.66
N ALA A 318 -17.56 5.15 19.83
CA ALA A 318 -18.03 4.89 18.48
C ALA A 318 -16.84 4.84 17.52
N ILE A 319 -16.80 3.86 16.61
CA ILE A 319 -15.76 3.77 15.59
C ILE A 319 -16.28 4.35 14.27
N TYR A 320 -15.46 5.19 13.62
CA TYR A 320 -15.71 5.75 12.29
C TYR A 320 -14.58 5.32 11.35
N TYR A 321 -14.91 5.02 10.09
CA TYR A 321 -13.95 4.51 9.12
C TYR A 321 -14.16 5.10 7.72
N THR A 322 -13.11 4.99 6.87
CA THR A 322 -13.13 5.28 5.44
C THR A 322 -12.50 4.13 4.66
N LEU A 323 -12.86 3.99 3.37
CA LEU A 323 -12.32 2.98 2.45
C LEU A 323 -11.66 3.61 1.20
N ASP A 324 -11.68 4.94 1.12
CA ASP A 324 -11.17 5.75 0.00
C ASP A 324 -9.80 6.40 0.30
N GLY A 325 -9.17 6.00 1.41
CA GLY A 325 -7.88 6.54 1.86
C GLY A 325 -7.97 7.90 2.57
N SER A 326 -9.15 8.55 2.62
CA SER A 326 -9.34 9.78 3.37
C SER A 326 -9.25 9.54 4.88
N ALA A 327 -8.90 10.57 5.67
CA ALA A 327 -8.90 10.48 7.13
C ALA A 327 -10.33 10.47 7.67
N PRO A 328 -10.75 9.43 8.42
CA PRO A 328 -12.09 9.38 9.01
C PRO A 328 -12.22 10.36 10.18
N THR A 329 -13.40 10.99 10.28
CA THR A 329 -13.82 11.79 11.43
C THR A 329 -15.25 11.42 11.81
N ALA A 330 -15.74 11.88 12.94
CA ALA A 330 -17.15 11.67 13.32
C ALA A 330 -18.16 12.28 12.31
N THR A 331 -17.73 13.24 11.49
CA THR A 331 -18.56 13.93 10.50
C THR A 331 -18.25 13.53 9.05
N ALA A 332 -17.05 13.04 8.76
CA ALA A 332 -16.59 12.67 7.42
C ALA A 332 -16.29 11.16 7.26
N GLY A 333 -16.43 10.35 8.32
CA GLY A 333 -16.31 8.89 8.29
C GLY A 333 -17.66 8.20 8.32
N LYS A 334 -17.69 6.93 7.90
CA LYS A 334 -18.85 6.05 8.09
C LYS A 334 -18.81 5.46 9.51
N ALA A 335 -19.95 5.48 10.23
CA ALA A 335 -20.02 4.82 11.52
C ALA A 335 -19.93 3.29 11.35
N TYR A 336 -19.05 2.66 12.13
CA TYR A 336 -18.91 1.21 12.12
C TYR A 336 -19.99 0.56 12.98
N THR A 337 -20.88 -0.19 12.37
CA THR A 337 -22.00 -0.87 13.02
C THR A 337 -22.02 -2.39 12.78
N MET A 338 -21.28 -2.86 11.78
CA MET A 338 -21.16 -4.27 11.43
C MET A 338 -19.82 -4.55 10.76
N PRO A 339 -19.34 -5.80 10.71
CA PRO A 339 -18.12 -6.18 10.03
C PRO A 339 -18.09 -5.72 8.56
N LEU A 340 -16.93 -5.28 8.10
CA LEU A 340 -16.72 -4.78 6.73
C LEU A 340 -16.37 -5.95 5.81
N THR A 341 -17.03 -6.07 4.68
CA THR A 341 -16.62 -7.00 3.62
C THR A 341 -15.67 -6.27 2.69
N ILE A 342 -14.41 -6.70 2.65
CA ILE A 342 -13.36 -6.19 1.77
C ILE A 342 -13.13 -7.22 0.67
N SER A 343 -13.64 -6.95 -0.53
CA SER A 343 -13.58 -7.86 -1.69
C SER A 343 -12.58 -7.44 -2.76
N GLN A 344 -11.96 -6.27 -2.62
CA GLN A 344 -10.91 -5.75 -3.51
C GLN A 344 -9.82 -5.08 -2.67
N THR A 345 -8.66 -4.84 -3.25
CA THR A 345 -7.57 -4.15 -2.56
C THR A 345 -8.05 -2.81 -2.01
N THR A 346 -7.99 -2.66 -0.69
CA THR A 346 -8.58 -1.52 0.02
C THR A 346 -7.73 -1.16 1.24
N THR A 347 -7.46 0.13 1.42
CA THR A 347 -6.92 0.65 2.67
C THR A 347 -8.06 1.15 3.55
N VAL A 348 -8.22 0.52 4.71
CA VAL A 348 -9.19 0.93 5.73
C VAL A 348 -8.49 1.83 6.71
N LYS A 349 -9.00 3.05 6.89
CA LYS A 349 -8.59 3.97 7.95
C LYS A 349 -9.72 4.09 8.97
N ALA A 350 -9.41 4.06 10.27
CA ALA A 350 -10.42 4.11 11.31
C ALA A 350 -9.95 4.91 12.55
N VAL A 351 -10.90 5.61 13.19
CA VAL A 351 -10.73 6.27 14.48
C VAL A 351 -11.87 5.87 15.42
N ALA A 352 -11.59 5.86 16.71
CA ALA A 352 -12.62 5.74 17.74
C ALA A 352 -12.89 7.09 18.36
N VAL A 353 -14.16 7.40 18.65
CA VAL A 353 -14.59 8.69 19.20
C VAL A 353 -15.45 8.47 20.44
N LYS A 354 -15.14 9.15 21.53
CA LYS A 354 -15.92 9.15 22.77
C LYS A 354 -15.86 10.51 23.44
N ASP A 355 -17.00 11.04 23.87
CA ASP A 355 -17.12 12.30 24.62
C ASP A 355 -16.39 13.49 23.94
N GLY A 356 -16.43 13.52 22.59
CA GLY A 356 -15.75 14.55 21.78
C GLY A 356 -14.25 14.31 21.56
N ALA A 357 -13.65 13.34 22.24
CA ALA A 357 -12.25 12.94 22.04
C ALA A 357 -12.15 11.88 20.93
N THR A 358 -11.16 12.03 20.04
CA THR A 358 -10.90 11.11 18.91
C THR A 358 -9.60 10.35 19.15
N SER A 359 -9.54 9.04 18.92
CA SER A 359 -8.34 8.22 19.04
C SER A 359 -7.29 8.59 17.98
N LEU A 360 -6.08 8.07 18.14
CA LEU A 360 -5.16 7.97 17.01
C LEU A 360 -5.83 7.19 15.87
N MET A 361 -5.49 7.56 14.63
CA MET A 361 -5.96 6.86 13.44
C MET A 361 -5.26 5.50 13.32
N ALA A 362 -6.04 4.45 13.16
CA ALA A 362 -5.55 3.14 12.80
C ALA A 362 -5.73 2.90 11.30
N THR A 363 -4.72 2.34 10.65
CA THR A 363 -4.73 2.04 9.21
C THR A 363 -4.41 0.58 8.98
N ALA A 364 -5.16 -0.06 8.09
CA ALA A 364 -4.90 -1.43 7.65
C ALA A 364 -5.15 -1.55 6.15
N THR A 365 -4.15 -1.99 5.40
CA THR A 365 -4.28 -2.25 3.97
C THR A 365 -4.52 -3.74 3.74
N TYR A 366 -5.60 -4.04 3.06
CA TYR A 366 -5.98 -5.39 2.61
C TYR A 366 -5.70 -5.46 1.12
N VAL A 367 -4.68 -6.20 0.75
CA VAL A 367 -4.44 -6.54 -0.64
C VAL A 367 -5.23 -7.80 -0.92
N ILE A 368 -6.37 -7.65 -1.58
CA ILE A 368 -7.17 -8.80 -1.99
C ILE A 368 -6.65 -9.21 -3.36
N GLN A 369 -5.86 -10.26 -3.37
CA GLN A 369 -5.47 -10.93 -4.59
C GLN A 369 -6.68 -11.76 -5.07
N THR A 370 -7.64 -11.11 -5.70
CA THR A 370 -8.60 -11.82 -6.54
C THR A 370 -7.82 -12.29 -7.75
N GLY A 371 -7.27 -13.47 -7.65
CA GLY A 371 -6.52 -14.21 -8.66
C GLY A 371 -6.01 -13.41 -9.87
N GLY A 372 -4.81 -12.87 -9.78
CA GLY A 372 -4.15 -12.25 -10.91
C GLY A 372 -2.82 -11.67 -10.50
N ASP A 373 -1.76 -12.50 -10.45
CA ASP A 373 -0.35 -12.19 -10.75
C ASP A 373 0.58 -13.37 -10.44
N GLU A 374 0.02 -14.60 -10.32
CA GLU A 374 0.82 -15.81 -10.51
C GLU A 374 0.29 -16.52 -11.76
N PRO A 375 1.12 -17.17 -12.56
CA PRO A 375 0.64 -18.03 -13.65
C PRO A 375 -0.36 -18.98 -13.02
N GLN A 376 -1.63 -18.91 -13.46
CA GLN A 376 -2.68 -19.76 -12.89
C GLN A 376 -2.25 -21.22 -13.02
N GLU A 377 -1.72 -21.79 -11.94
CA GLU A 377 -1.53 -23.22 -11.79
C GLU A 377 -2.92 -23.85 -11.76
N GLY A 378 -3.53 -24.05 -12.93
CA GLY A 378 -4.88 -24.55 -13.03
C GLY A 378 -4.95 -25.72 -13.99
N VAL A 379 -5.70 -26.72 -13.57
CA VAL A 379 -6.19 -27.78 -14.45
C VAL A 379 -7.53 -27.31 -15.00
N TYR A 380 -7.64 -27.26 -16.33
CA TYR A 380 -8.84 -26.83 -17.04
C TYR A 380 -9.47 -27.99 -17.75
N SER A 381 -10.77 -28.21 -17.54
CA SER A 381 -11.55 -29.26 -18.20
C SER A 381 -12.57 -28.68 -19.14
N LYS A 382 -12.76 -29.30 -20.30
CA LYS A 382 -13.74 -28.89 -21.30
C LYS A 382 -15.14 -28.97 -20.71
N ILE A 383 -15.93 -27.89 -20.88
CA ILE A 383 -17.36 -27.90 -20.55
C ILE A 383 -18.19 -28.22 -21.79
N SER A 384 -19.34 -28.84 -21.59
CA SER A 384 -20.21 -29.31 -22.65
C SER A 384 -21.62 -28.69 -22.63
N SER A 385 -21.99 -28.08 -21.51
CA SER A 385 -23.30 -27.49 -21.26
C SER A 385 -23.21 -26.06 -20.74
N THR A 386 -24.18 -25.22 -21.05
CA THR A 386 -24.34 -23.88 -20.49
C THR A 386 -24.55 -23.92 -18.96
N ASP A 387 -25.10 -25.02 -18.43
CA ASP A 387 -25.30 -25.21 -16.98
C ASP A 387 -23.98 -25.32 -16.19
N GLU A 388 -22.88 -25.58 -16.91
CA GLU A 388 -21.53 -25.61 -16.34
C GLU A 388 -20.85 -24.22 -16.27
N LEU A 389 -21.47 -23.20 -16.89
CA LEU A 389 -21.03 -21.81 -16.75
C LEU A 389 -21.39 -21.29 -15.37
N THR A 390 -20.39 -20.88 -14.62
CA THR A 390 -20.56 -20.33 -13.26
C THR A 390 -19.90 -18.94 -13.20
N THR A 391 -20.60 -17.96 -12.66
CA THR A 391 -20.06 -16.62 -12.48
C THR A 391 -18.90 -16.64 -11.47
N GLY A 392 -17.83 -15.90 -11.77
CA GLY A 392 -16.64 -15.79 -10.94
C GLY A 392 -15.59 -16.89 -11.19
N ASP A 393 -15.86 -17.87 -12.05
CA ASP A 393 -14.89 -18.90 -12.43
C ASP A 393 -14.04 -18.47 -13.64
N ASP A 394 -12.86 -19.08 -13.76
CA ASP A 394 -11.91 -18.82 -14.82
C ASP A 394 -12.01 -19.87 -15.93
N TYR A 395 -11.95 -19.41 -17.18
CA TYR A 395 -12.11 -20.22 -18.38
C TYR A 395 -10.99 -19.93 -19.39
N LEU A 396 -10.56 -20.98 -20.13
CA LEU A 396 -9.73 -20.80 -21.32
C LEU A 396 -10.60 -20.88 -22.58
N LEU A 397 -10.39 -19.97 -23.53
CA LEU A 397 -10.87 -20.10 -24.90
C LEU A 397 -9.88 -20.97 -25.68
N VAL A 398 -10.30 -22.12 -26.21
CA VAL A 398 -9.41 -23.07 -26.86
C VAL A 398 -9.96 -23.55 -28.19
N TYR A 399 -9.22 -23.32 -29.26
CA TYR A 399 -9.42 -24.00 -30.52
C TYR A 399 -8.63 -25.32 -30.53
N GLU A 400 -9.35 -26.43 -30.58
CA GLU A 400 -8.74 -27.78 -30.61
C GLU A 400 -8.24 -28.09 -32.01
N VAL A 401 -6.91 -28.17 -32.18
CA VAL A 401 -6.24 -28.55 -33.45
C VAL A 401 -6.28 -30.04 -33.63
N SER A 402 -6.16 -30.78 -32.52
CA SER A 402 -6.24 -32.24 -32.45
C SER A 402 -6.66 -32.71 -31.07
N ALA A 403 -6.81 -34.02 -30.85
CA ALA A 403 -7.11 -34.58 -29.53
C ALA A 403 -6.01 -34.29 -28.46
N THR A 404 -4.81 -33.90 -28.87
CA THR A 404 -3.66 -33.66 -27.98
C THR A 404 -3.07 -32.28 -28.08
N ALA A 405 -3.58 -31.40 -28.95
CA ALA A 405 -3.05 -30.07 -29.18
C ALA A 405 -4.16 -29.05 -29.47
N GLY A 406 -4.01 -27.84 -28.95
CA GLY A 406 -4.90 -26.73 -29.17
C GLY A 406 -4.18 -25.39 -29.29
N ARG A 407 -4.98 -24.36 -29.56
CA ARG A 407 -4.61 -22.95 -29.50
C ARG A 407 -5.49 -22.26 -28.49
N ALA A 408 -4.90 -21.75 -27.40
CA ALA A 408 -5.62 -20.98 -26.39
C ALA A 408 -5.40 -19.49 -26.58
N TYR A 409 -6.38 -18.69 -26.19
CA TYR A 409 -6.23 -17.23 -26.10
C TYR A 409 -5.09 -16.86 -25.12
N ASP A 410 -4.30 -15.84 -25.48
CA ASP A 410 -3.16 -15.36 -24.69
C ASP A 410 -3.34 -13.88 -24.27
N HIS A 411 -3.50 -12.95 -25.23
CA HIS A 411 -3.70 -11.52 -24.97
C HIS A 411 -4.32 -10.81 -26.18
N VAL A 412 -4.67 -9.54 -26.03
CA VAL A 412 -5.10 -8.71 -27.15
C VAL A 412 -3.96 -7.79 -27.59
N GLU A 413 -3.61 -7.87 -28.87
CA GLU A 413 -2.67 -6.97 -29.51
C GLU A 413 -3.21 -6.50 -30.86
N ASN A 414 -3.11 -5.20 -31.19
CA ASN A 414 -3.54 -4.62 -32.46
C ASN A 414 -4.98 -5.01 -32.86
N ALA A 415 -5.92 -4.99 -31.91
CA ALA A 415 -7.33 -5.42 -32.06
C ALA A 415 -7.48 -6.89 -32.50
N ARG A 416 -6.61 -7.78 -32.03
CA ARG A 416 -6.59 -9.21 -32.25
C ARG A 416 -6.36 -9.94 -30.95
N GLY A 417 -7.08 -11.02 -30.70
CA GLY A 417 -6.77 -11.95 -29.62
C GLY A 417 -5.69 -12.93 -30.07
N GLU A 418 -4.46 -12.71 -29.69
CA GLU A 418 -3.33 -13.58 -29.98
C GLU A 418 -3.52 -14.95 -29.30
N SER A 419 -2.92 -16.00 -29.88
CA SER A 419 -3.06 -17.35 -29.33
C SER A 419 -1.72 -18.04 -29.13
N THR A 420 -1.66 -18.86 -28.09
CA THR A 420 -0.52 -19.72 -27.75
C THR A 420 -0.86 -21.20 -27.94
N ASN A 421 0.17 -22.05 -28.10
CA ASN A 421 -0.03 -23.49 -28.12
C ASN A 421 -0.36 -24.03 -26.74
N VAL A 422 -1.31 -24.94 -26.67
CA VAL A 422 -1.64 -25.68 -25.45
C VAL A 422 -1.68 -27.18 -25.75
N THR A 423 -1.29 -27.99 -24.77
CA THR A 423 -1.34 -29.42 -24.82
C THR A 423 -2.59 -29.94 -24.12
N LEU A 424 -3.33 -30.82 -24.81
CA LEU A 424 -4.49 -31.49 -24.25
C LEU A 424 -4.11 -32.93 -23.87
N ALA A 425 -4.40 -33.30 -22.62
CA ALA A 425 -4.25 -34.65 -22.12
C ALA A 425 -5.61 -35.17 -21.65
N ASN A 426 -6.24 -36.06 -22.43
CA ASN A 426 -7.57 -36.61 -22.13
C ASN A 426 -8.66 -35.53 -21.94
N GLY A 427 -8.65 -34.48 -22.77
CA GLY A 427 -9.60 -33.36 -22.66
C GLY A 427 -9.34 -32.39 -21.52
N VAL A 428 -8.15 -32.41 -20.98
CA VAL A 428 -7.70 -31.54 -19.87
C VAL A 428 -6.47 -30.74 -20.28
N ILE A 429 -6.39 -29.50 -19.87
CA ILE A 429 -5.23 -28.61 -20.02
C ILE A 429 -4.66 -28.33 -18.64
N ASP A 430 -3.38 -28.60 -18.42
CA ASP A 430 -2.64 -28.30 -17.19
C ASP A 430 -1.58 -27.24 -17.52
N LEU A 431 -1.89 -25.98 -17.23
CA LEU A 431 -1.00 -24.85 -17.56
C LEU A 431 0.31 -24.89 -16.79
N ALA A 432 0.30 -25.37 -15.56
CA ALA A 432 1.51 -25.48 -14.74
C ALA A 432 2.47 -26.53 -15.28
N TYR A 433 1.94 -27.64 -15.79
CA TYR A 433 2.74 -28.74 -16.33
C TYR A 433 3.45 -28.35 -17.63
N ASN A 434 2.76 -27.60 -18.50
CA ASN A 434 3.23 -27.31 -19.87
C ASN A 434 3.91 -25.94 -19.99
N GLN A 435 3.93 -25.10 -18.94
CA GLN A 435 4.45 -23.72 -18.97
C GLN A 435 3.84 -22.87 -20.10
N GLU A 436 2.56 -23.04 -20.35
CA GLU A 436 1.87 -22.41 -21.46
C GLU A 436 1.45 -20.97 -21.09
N ASN A 437 1.49 -20.06 -22.07
CA ASN A 437 1.19 -18.64 -21.87
C ASN A 437 -0.30 -18.31 -22.06
N ALA A 438 -1.21 -19.29 -22.00
CA ALA A 438 -2.63 -19.04 -22.13
C ALA A 438 -3.15 -18.10 -21.03
N ALA A 439 -4.06 -17.21 -21.39
CA ALA A 439 -4.69 -16.29 -20.45
C ALA A 439 -6.09 -16.79 -20.05
N PRO A 440 -6.31 -17.06 -18.76
CA PRO A 440 -7.64 -17.33 -18.24
C PRO A 440 -8.53 -16.09 -18.31
N LEU A 441 -9.79 -16.29 -18.68
CA LEU A 441 -10.82 -15.27 -18.68
C LEU A 441 -11.80 -15.55 -17.54
N ARG A 442 -11.90 -14.63 -16.58
CA ARG A 442 -12.95 -14.68 -15.57
C ARG A 442 -14.27 -14.25 -16.17
N MET A 443 -15.27 -15.11 -16.05
CA MET A 443 -16.62 -14.80 -16.51
C MET A 443 -17.48 -14.35 -15.33
N GLU A 444 -17.96 -13.11 -15.39
CA GLU A 444 -18.90 -12.58 -14.40
C GLU A 444 -20.22 -12.23 -15.06
N GLN A 445 -21.31 -12.64 -14.42
CA GLN A 445 -22.64 -12.35 -14.92
C GLN A 445 -23.03 -10.89 -14.65
N SER A 446 -23.46 -10.19 -15.69
CA SER A 446 -23.95 -8.82 -15.67
C SER A 446 -25.36 -8.77 -16.27
N GLY A 447 -26.40 -8.91 -15.44
CA GLY A 447 -27.78 -9.07 -15.89
C GLY A 447 -27.95 -10.37 -16.67
N SER A 448 -28.37 -10.27 -17.96
CA SER A 448 -28.49 -11.42 -18.89
C SER A 448 -27.19 -11.68 -19.69
N ASN A 449 -26.17 -10.85 -19.50
CA ASN A 449 -24.90 -10.93 -20.22
C ASN A 449 -23.78 -11.38 -19.30
N TYR A 450 -22.57 -11.51 -19.86
CA TYR A 450 -21.34 -11.80 -19.15
C TYR A 450 -20.28 -10.76 -19.50
N THR A 451 -19.38 -10.48 -18.57
CA THR A 451 -18.08 -9.86 -18.84
C THR A 451 -17.02 -10.93 -18.95
N LEU A 452 -15.99 -10.70 -19.77
CA LEU A 452 -14.86 -11.58 -19.98
C LEU A 452 -13.61 -10.83 -19.53
N TYR A 453 -13.18 -11.02 -18.30
CA TYR A 453 -12.00 -10.36 -17.72
C TYR A 453 -10.76 -11.21 -17.91
N ASP A 454 -9.78 -10.69 -18.63
CA ASP A 454 -8.47 -11.32 -18.78
C ASP A 454 -7.68 -11.14 -17.48
N THR A 455 -7.57 -12.23 -16.71
CA THR A 455 -6.95 -12.20 -15.37
C THR A 455 -5.43 -12.08 -15.41
N LYS A 456 -4.81 -12.39 -16.55
CA LYS A 456 -3.36 -12.28 -16.76
C LYS A 456 -2.95 -10.87 -17.19
N ASN A 457 -3.76 -10.24 -18.05
CA ASN A 457 -3.41 -8.96 -18.68
C ASN A 457 -4.22 -7.77 -18.14
N ASN A 458 -5.14 -7.99 -17.19
CA ASN A 458 -5.88 -6.98 -16.42
C ASN A 458 -6.77 -6.05 -17.25
N TYR A 459 -7.59 -6.60 -18.16
CA TYR A 459 -8.60 -5.87 -18.92
C TYR A 459 -9.79 -6.74 -19.27
N TYR A 460 -10.90 -6.12 -19.68
CA TYR A 460 -12.07 -6.83 -20.22
C TYR A 460 -11.98 -6.95 -21.74
N LEU A 461 -12.34 -8.11 -22.29
CA LEU A 461 -12.52 -8.23 -23.74
C LEU A 461 -13.72 -7.39 -24.18
N ALA A 462 -13.56 -6.67 -25.28
CA ALA A 462 -14.55 -5.75 -25.82
C ALA A 462 -14.63 -5.80 -27.35
N LEU A 463 -15.72 -5.26 -27.90
CA LEU A 463 -15.85 -4.96 -29.33
C LEU A 463 -16.35 -3.51 -29.47
N SER A 464 -15.46 -2.58 -29.82
CA SER A 464 -15.75 -1.14 -29.79
C SER A 464 -16.44 -0.61 -31.06
N SER A 465 -16.62 -1.44 -32.10
CA SER A 465 -17.29 -1.04 -33.34
C SER A 465 -17.71 -2.26 -34.17
N LYS A 466 -18.58 -2.04 -35.16
CA LYS A 466 -18.94 -3.05 -36.16
C LYS A 466 -17.76 -3.33 -37.10
N ALA A 467 -16.77 -4.05 -36.62
CA ALA A 467 -15.57 -4.41 -37.36
C ALA A 467 -15.08 -5.81 -36.95
N ASN A 468 -14.29 -6.43 -37.84
CA ASN A 468 -13.59 -7.64 -37.46
C ASN A 468 -12.46 -7.31 -36.51
N ALA A 469 -12.75 -7.26 -35.22
CA ALA A 469 -11.83 -6.84 -34.16
C ALA A 469 -12.06 -7.63 -32.86
N LEU A 470 -11.09 -7.62 -31.96
CA LEU A 470 -11.23 -7.90 -30.55
C LEU A 470 -10.45 -6.80 -29.83
N ASN A 471 -11.14 -5.97 -29.09
CA ASN A 471 -10.62 -4.82 -28.36
C ASN A 471 -10.58 -5.13 -26.86
N VAL A 472 -10.11 -4.16 -26.08
CA VAL A 472 -10.09 -4.20 -24.61
C VAL A 472 -10.82 -3.00 -24.04
N SER A 473 -11.29 -3.14 -22.79
CA SER A 473 -11.93 -2.07 -22.01
C SER A 473 -11.53 -2.20 -20.56
N ASP A 474 -11.38 -1.07 -19.87
CA ASP A 474 -11.19 -1.03 -18.41
C ASP A 474 -12.53 -0.93 -17.67
N ASP A 475 -13.64 -0.71 -18.39
CA ASP A 475 -14.98 -0.55 -17.83
C ASP A 475 -15.86 -1.78 -18.09
N PRO A 476 -16.14 -2.63 -17.08
CA PRO A 476 -17.02 -3.78 -17.21
C PRO A 476 -18.47 -3.41 -17.49
N SER A 477 -18.89 -2.19 -17.19
CA SER A 477 -20.26 -1.72 -17.44
C SER A 477 -20.50 -1.22 -18.87
N SER A 478 -19.41 -1.03 -19.63
CA SER A 478 -19.49 -0.62 -21.03
C SER A 478 -20.25 -1.65 -21.87
N ALA A 479 -21.16 -1.19 -22.73
CA ALA A 479 -21.92 -2.06 -23.64
C ALA A 479 -20.99 -2.89 -24.55
N ASP A 480 -19.82 -2.37 -24.88
CA ASP A 480 -18.79 -2.99 -25.71
C ASP A 480 -18.17 -4.23 -25.05
N ALA A 481 -18.08 -4.23 -23.69
CA ALA A 481 -17.51 -5.30 -22.88
C ALA A 481 -18.54 -6.34 -22.42
N GLN A 482 -19.79 -6.24 -22.90
CA GLN A 482 -20.87 -7.16 -22.54
C GLN A 482 -21.05 -8.24 -23.62
N TRP A 483 -21.18 -9.49 -23.19
CA TRP A 483 -21.23 -10.66 -24.07
C TRP A 483 -22.39 -11.60 -23.73
N LYS A 484 -23.03 -12.15 -24.74
CA LYS A 484 -23.96 -13.27 -24.61
C LYS A 484 -23.19 -14.56 -24.84
N VAL A 485 -23.21 -15.45 -23.87
CA VAL A 485 -22.47 -16.71 -23.90
C VAL A 485 -23.46 -17.88 -23.87
N SER A 486 -23.31 -18.80 -24.79
CA SER A 486 -24.09 -20.04 -24.83
C SER A 486 -23.25 -21.18 -25.41
N LEU A 487 -23.63 -22.43 -25.15
CA LEU A 487 -23.01 -23.61 -25.74
C LEU A 487 -23.98 -24.30 -26.69
N SER A 488 -23.44 -24.73 -27.84
CA SER A 488 -24.21 -25.50 -28.85
C SER A 488 -23.32 -26.62 -29.39
N GLY A 489 -23.74 -27.86 -29.20
CA GLY A 489 -22.99 -29.05 -29.66
C GLY A 489 -21.59 -29.16 -29.08
N GLY A 490 -21.36 -28.72 -27.85
CA GLY A 490 -20.07 -28.72 -27.18
C GLY A 490 -19.11 -27.61 -27.60
N ASN A 491 -19.54 -26.71 -28.50
CA ASN A 491 -18.82 -25.50 -28.86
C ASN A 491 -19.45 -24.28 -28.18
N VAL A 492 -18.64 -23.32 -27.78
CA VAL A 492 -19.11 -22.06 -27.24
C VAL A 492 -19.48 -21.08 -28.35
N VAL A 493 -20.53 -20.32 -28.12
CA VAL A 493 -20.97 -19.19 -28.96
C VAL A 493 -20.94 -17.93 -28.08
N ILE A 494 -20.03 -17.00 -28.39
CA ILE A 494 -19.86 -15.74 -27.66
C ILE A 494 -20.15 -14.58 -28.61
N VAL A 495 -21.27 -13.89 -28.39
CA VAL A 495 -21.75 -12.78 -29.22
C VAL A 495 -21.64 -11.50 -28.43
N ASN A 496 -21.11 -10.42 -29.02
CA ASN A 496 -21.12 -9.13 -28.37
C ASN A 496 -22.55 -8.60 -28.19
N ALA A 497 -22.86 -8.09 -26.99
CA ALA A 497 -24.23 -7.68 -26.67
C ALA A 497 -24.67 -6.40 -27.40
N ALA A 498 -23.73 -5.47 -27.68
CA ALA A 498 -23.97 -4.24 -28.44
C ALA A 498 -24.00 -4.47 -29.95
N TYR A 499 -23.21 -5.43 -30.45
CA TYR A 499 -23.08 -5.74 -31.89
C TYR A 499 -23.42 -7.19 -32.14
N THR A 500 -24.70 -7.51 -32.08
CA THR A 500 -25.24 -8.89 -32.10
C THR A 500 -25.01 -9.67 -33.38
N ASP A 501 -24.59 -9.00 -34.44
CA ASP A 501 -24.17 -9.64 -35.70
C ASP A 501 -22.71 -10.11 -35.66
N TYR A 502 -21.96 -9.82 -34.58
CA TYR A 502 -20.56 -10.17 -34.42
C TYR A 502 -20.38 -11.21 -33.33
N THR A 503 -19.83 -12.35 -33.76
CA THR A 503 -19.51 -13.48 -32.89
C THR A 503 -18.00 -13.64 -32.77
N LEU A 504 -17.52 -13.95 -31.59
CA LEU A 504 -16.11 -14.29 -31.35
C LEU A 504 -15.83 -15.68 -31.95
N TYR A 505 -14.83 -15.76 -32.80
CA TYR A 505 -14.40 -16.97 -33.48
C TYR A 505 -12.87 -17.11 -33.43
N TYR A 506 -12.39 -18.30 -33.74
CA TYR A 506 -10.99 -18.54 -34.02
C TYR A 506 -10.73 -18.51 -35.53
N ASN A 507 -9.76 -17.72 -35.97
CA ASN A 507 -9.28 -17.69 -37.35
C ASN A 507 -8.04 -18.57 -37.50
N SER A 508 -8.18 -19.78 -38.06
CA SER A 508 -7.11 -20.74 -38.19
C SER A 508 -6.03 -20.35 -39.19
N ASN A 509 -6.29 -19.41 -40.10
CA ASN A 509 -5.25 -18.95 -41.07
C ASN A 509 -4.30 -17.93 -40.43
N ALA A 510 -4.80 -17.15 -39.45
CA ALA A 510 -4.03 -16.14 -38.76
C ALA A 510 -3.63 -16.56 -37.33
N ASN A 511 -4.15 -17.66 -36.82
CA ASN A 511 -3.99 -18.16 -35.45
C ASN A 511 -4.41 -17.16 -34.37
N ILE A 512 -5.57 -16.49 -34.55
CA ILE A 512 -6.07 -15.46 -33.65
C ILE A 512 -7.55 -15.68 -33.29
N PHE A 513 -7.95 -15.16 -32.12
CA PHE A 513 -9.34 -14.95 -31.73
C PHE A 513 -9.80 -13.57 -32.16
N ARG A 514 -10.96 -13.45 -32.77
CA ARG A 514 -11.50 -12.17 -33.26
C ARG A 514 -12.99 -12.25 -33.50
N CYS A 515 -13.69 -11.13 -33.38
CA CYS A 515 -15.09 -11.05 -33.76
C CYS A 515 -15.24 -10.94 -35.28
N TYR A 516 -16.25 -11.67 -35.82
CA TYR A 516 -16.58 -11.68 -37.24
C TYR A 516 -18.11 -11.67 -37.42
N SER A 517 -18.57 -11.00 -38.49
CA SER A 517 -19.97 -11.04 -38.93
C SER A 517 -20.30 -12.29 -39.76
N SER A 518 -19.29 -13.13 -40.09
CA SER A 518 -19.47 -14.40 -40.80
C SER A 518 -18.70 -15.52 -40.06
N ALA A 519 -19.26 -16.74 -40.13
CA ALA A 519 -18.73 -17.88 -39.40
C ALA A 519 -17.24 -18.18 -39.75
N GLN A 520 -16.46 -18.38 -38.74
CA GLN A 520 -15.09 -18.88 -38.76
C GLN A 520 -15.03 -20.20 -37.98
N LYS A 521 -13.88 -20.58 -37.42
CA LYS A 521 -13.74 -21.79 -36.61
C LYS A 521 -14.36 -21.61 -35.23
N ALA A 522 -15.24 -22.53 -34.86
CA ALA A 522 -15.72 -22.62 -33.47
C ALA A 522 -14.57 -23.05 -32.54
N PHE A 523 -14.72 -22.72 -31.27
CA PHE A 523 -13.77 -23.10 -30.22
C PHE A 523 -14.53 -23.58 -28.98
N SER A 524 -13.82 -24.12 -28.00
CA SER A 524 -14.37 -24.68 -26.77
C SER A 524 -13.99 -23.84 -25.58
N LEU A 525 -14.78 -23.92 -24.50
CA LEU A 525 -14.45 -23.42 -23.20
C LEU A 525 -13.91 -24.55 -22.31
N TYR A 526 -12.82 -24.24 -21.62
CA TYR A 526 -12.23 -25.09 -20.61
C TYR A 526 -12.30 -24.37 -19.28
N LYS A 527 -13.05 -24.90 -18.34
CA LYS A 527 -13.28 -24.34 -17.01
C LYS A 527 -12.18 -24.77 -16.05
N ALA A 528 -11.70 -23.85 -15.23
CA ALA A 528 -10.79 -24.18 -14.13
C ALA A 528 -11.47 -25.19 -13.19
N THR A 529 -10.81 -26.33 -12.98
CA THR A 529 -11.26 -27.35 -12.04
C THR A 529 -10.31 -27.38 -10.87
N ILE A 530 -10.82 -27.13 -9.66
CA ILE A 530 -10.08 -27.46 -8.45
C ILE A 530 -9.99 -28.99 -8.43
N PRO A 531 -8.79 -29.61 -8.33
CA PRO A 531 -8.70 -31.06 -8.24
C PRO A 531 -9.58 -31.56 -7.10
N THR A 532 -10.71 -32.20 -7.41
CA THR A 532 -11.59 -32.83 -6.42
C THR A 532 -10.88 -34.05 -5.88
N GLY A 533 -10.21 -33.91 -4.74
CA GLY A 533 -9.44 -34.99 -4.10
C GLY A 533 -8.61 -34.53 -2.92
N VAL A 534 -8.56 -33.22 -2.65
CA VAL A 534 -7.91 -32.70 -1.43
C VAL A 534 -9.00 -32.19 -0.49
N SER A 535 -9.64 -33.14 0.23
CA SER A 535 -10.33 -32.77 1.47
C SER A 535 -9.31 -32.12 2.40
N THR A 536 -9.67 -30.98 3.01
CA THR A 536 -8.91 -30.29 4.05
C THR A 536 -8.48 -31.31 5.12
N VAL A 537 -7.21 -31.67 5.13
CA VAL A 537 -6.64 -32.49 6.20
C VAL A 537 -6.24 -31.56 7.31
N ASN A 538 -6.90 -31.68 8.46
CA ASN A 538 -6.55 -30.99 9.71
C ASN A 538 -5.04 -31.13 9.99
N ALA A 539 -4.40 -30.02 10.32
CA ALA A 539 -3.02 -29.99 10.79
C ALA A 539 -2.90 -30.83 12.08
N GLY A 540 -2.35 -32.06 11.96
CA GLY A 540 -2.18 -32.89 13.15
C GLY A 540 -1.71 -34.33 12.93
N ALA A 541 -1.50 -34.83 11.72
CA ALA A 541 -1.05 -36.19 11.51
C ALA A 541 0.40 -36.26 10.95
N ASN A 542 1.25 -37.04 11.63
CA ASN A 542 2.61 -37.38 11.21
C ASN A 542 2.61 -38.05 9.82
N VAL A 543 3.37 -37.50 8.88
CA VAL A 543 3.56 -38.05 7.53
C VAL A 543 4.52 -39.23 7.60
N LYS A 544 4.11 -40.40 7.10
CA LYS A 544 5.00 -41.58 6.93
C LYS A 544 6.03 -41.31 5.84
N ALA A 545 7.26 -41.79 6.05
CA ALA A 545 8.43 -41.54 5.20
C ALA A 545 8.36 -42.13 3.75
N ASP A 546 7.33 -42.92 3.41
CA ASP A 546 7.19 -43.62 2.11
C ASP A 546 6.02 -43.13 1.26
N ALA A 547 5.60 -41.87 1.42
CA ALA A 547 4.46 -41.35 0.67
C ALA A 547 4.81 -41.14 -0.82
N LYS A 548 3.95 -41.68 -1.69
CA LYS A 548 4.08 -41.57 -3.15
C LYS A 548 3.89 -40.11 -3.59
N TRP A 549 4.61 -39.70 -4.62
CA TRP A 549 4.52 -38.41 -5.23
C TRP A 549 3.53 -38.39 -6.39
N TYR A 550 2.78 -37.32 -6.53
CA TYR A 550 1.83 -37.12 -7.63
C TYR A 550 1.93 -35.67 -8.15
N THR A 551 1.66 -35.50 -9.43
CA THR A 551 1.37 -34.17 -9.99
C THR A 551 0.04 -33.66 -9.44
N LEU A 552 -0.26 -32.37 -9.61
CA LEU A 552 -1.56 -31.80 -9.25
C LEU A 552 -2.73 -32.43 -10.03
N SER A 553 -2.47 -32.93 -11.25
CA SER A 553 -3.43 -33.69 -12.07
C SER A 553 -3.65 -35.14 -11.62
N GLY A 554 -3.01 -35.57 -10.52
CA GLY A 554 -3.17 -36.93 -9.99
C GLY A 554 -2.29 -38.00 -10.63
N GLN A 555 -1.39 -37.65 -11.53
CA GLN A 555 -0.43 -38.61 -12.11
C GLN A 555 0.61 -38.99 -11.06
N GLN A 556 0.76 -40.31 -10.81
CA GLN A 556 1.78 -40.81 -9.89
C GLN A 556 3.18 -40.68 -10.49
N LEU A 557 4.11 -40.13 -9.71
CA LEU A 557 5.53 -40.06 -10.04
C LEU A 557 6.30 -41.19 -9.35
N ASN A 558 7.26 -41.78 -10.06
CA ASN A 558 8.04 -42.90 -9.52
C ASN A 558 9.08 -42.47 -8.47
N THR A 559 9.47 -41.21 -8.48
CA THR A 559 10.44 -40.62 -7.54
C THR A 559 10.03 -39.23 -7.13
N LYS A 560 10.71 -38.67 -6.12
CA LYS A 560 10.58 -37.26 -5.77
C LYS A 560 10.90 -36.39 -6.99
N PRO A 561 10.04 -35.43 -7.38
CA PRO A 561 10.30 -34.53 -8.50
C PRO A 561 11.61 -33.76 -8.29
N SER A 562 12.41 -33.69 -9.35
CA SER A 562 13.64 -32.86 -9.37
C SER A 562 13.41 -31.49 -10.00
N ARG A 563 12.25 -31.27 -10.61
CA ARG A 563 11.85 -29.97 -11.18
C ARG A 563 11.14 -29.15 -10.14
N ALA A 564 11.44 -27.84 -10.09
CA ALA A 564 10.72 -26.89 -9.24
C ALA A 564 9.22 -26.89 -9.61
N GLY A 565 8.35 -26.93 -8.62
CA GLY A 565 6.90 -26.99 -8.82
C GLY A 565 6.14 -27.45 -7.59
N VAL A 566 4.81 -27.46 -7.68
CA VAL A 566 3.93 -27.97 -6.62
C VAL A 566 3.51 -29.39 -6.94
N TYR A 567 3.62 -30.28 -5.97
CA TYR A 567 3.32 -31.70 -6.08
C TYR A 567 2.50 -32.18 -4.89
N ILE A 568 1.94 -33.38 -4.96
CA ILE A 568 1.26 -34.02 -3.85
C ILE A 568 2.15 -35.15 -3.31
N ASN A 569 2.45 -35.11 -2.02
CA ASN A 569 3.14 -36.19 -1.33
C ASN A 569 2.43 -36.48 -0.01
N GLY A 570 2.01 -37.72 0.20
CA GLY A 570 1.25 -38.12 1.40
C GLY A 570 -0.07 -37.36 1.57
N GLY A 571 -0.74 -36.98 0.45
CA GLY A 571 -1.99 -36.23 0.49
C GLY A 571 -1.83 -34.73 0.79
N ARG A 572 -0.61 -34.18 0.77
CA ARG A 572 -0.32 -32.76 1.02
C ARG A 572 0.35 -32.13 -0.20
N LYS A 573 0.04 -30.85 -0.46
CA LYS A 573 0.80 -30.06 -1.43
C LYS A 573 2.22 -29.79 -0.90
N VAL A 574 3.23 -30.06 -1.71
CA VAL A 574 4.65 -29.89 -1.39
C VAL A 574 5.30 -29.09 -2.50
N ILE A 575 5.93 -27.98 -2.16
CA ILE A 575 6.72 -27.19 -3.11
C ILE A 575 8.11 -27.83 -3.21
N VAL A 576 8.51 -28.21 -4.41
CA VAL A 576 9.87 -28.60 -4.75
C VAL A 576 10.53 -27.39 -5.39
N LYS A 577 11.60 -26.88 -4.76
CA LYS A 577 12.37 -25.70 -5.21
C LYS A 577 13.49 -26.10 -6.15
#